data_b65c8f89e2724485a1e3eaff00985cb2
#
_entry.id   b65c8f89e2724485a1e3eaff00985cb2
#
_cell.length_a   1.000
_cell.length_b   1.000
_cell.length_c   1.000
_cell.angle_alpha   90.00
_cell.angle_beta   90.00
_cell.angle_gamma   90.00
#
_symmetry.space_group_name_H-M   'P 1'
#
loop_
_entity.id
_entity.type
_entity.pdbx_description
1 polymer ?
#
loop_
_entity_poly.entity_id
_entity_poly.type
_entity_poly.pdbx_seq_one_letter_code
_entity_poly.pdbx_strand_id
1 'polypeptide(L)'
;MQLSDTERQRLTTILAQYDQHPEVQRMREFIQHGDVTTYQHCKNVVLVSFWLNRRFHLGADETSLAVGAFLHDFYLYDWHKCSSFRGLRRLFEMHGFAHPGSACVNAERCFAITRKEQNIISSHMWPLTFRHVPTCREAVIVCLAD
;
A
#
# COMPACT_ATOMS: atom_id res chain seq x y z
N MET A 1 -0.39 9.66 17.29
CA MET A 1 0.16 10.09 16.00
C MET A 1 -0.81 11.11 15.42
N GLN A 2 -0.35 12.34 15.18
CA GLN A 2 -1.23 13.42 14.68
C GLN A 2 -0.49 14.22 13.61
N LEU A 3 -1.10 14.33 12.42
CA LEU A 3 -0.66 15.23 11.37
C LEU A 3 -1.33 16.60 11.56
N SER A 4 -0.63 17.69 11.22
CA SER A 4 -1.22 19.04 11.16
C SER A 4 -2.25 19.14 10.04
N ASP A 5 -3.08 20.17 10.07
CA ASP A 5 -4.09 20.38 9.03
C ASP A 5 -3.45 20.65 7.66
N THR A 6 -2.32 21.35 7.62
CA THR A 6 -1.53 21.55 6.39
C THR A 6 -1.03 20.25 5.80
N GLU A 7 -0.53 19.32 6.63
CA GLU A 7 -0.07 18.00 6.19
C GLU A 7 -1.22 17.14 5.69
N ARG A 8 -2.37 17.17 6.36
CA ARG A 8 -3.60 16.49 5.91
C ARG A 8 -4.07 17.04 4.55
N GLN A 9 -4.09 18.35 4.40
CA GLN A 9 -4.44 19.00 3.14
C GLN A 9 -3.48 18.60 2.02
N ARG A 10 -2.18 18.54 2.31
CA ARG A 10 -1.16 18.09 1.36
C ARG A 10 -1.43 16.65 0.89
N LEU A 11 -1.69 15.73 1.81
CA LEU A 11 -2.04 14.34 1.47
C LEU A 11 -3.32 14.25 0.63
N THR A 12 -4.35 15.01 1.00
CA THR A 12 -5.61 15.06 0.24
C THR A 12 -5.37 15.51 -1.19
N THR A 13 -4.54 16.53 -1.38
CA THR A 13 -4.18 17.03 -2.72
C THR A 13 -3.43 15.98 -3.54
N ILE A 14 -2.43 15.32 -2.95
CA ILE A 14 -1.64 14.28 -3.64
C ILE A 14 -2.54 13.10 -4.06
N LEU A 15 -3.44 12.68 -3.18
CA LEU A 15 -4.23 11.47 -3.39
C LEU A 15 -5.56 11.70 -4.13
N ALA A 16 -5.95 12.94 -4.42
CA ALA A 16 -7.28 13.26 -4.94
C ALA A 16 -7.68 12.45 -6.18
N GLN A 17 -6.80 12.34 -7.18
CA GLN A 17 -7.08 11.59 -8.41
C GLN A 17 -7.15 10.07 -8.19
N TYR A 18 -6.37 9.55 -7.24
CA TYR A 18 -6.36 8.12 -6.89
C TYR A 18 -7.58 7.76 -6.05
N ASP A 19 -7.89 8.56 -5.05
CA ASP A 19 -8.96 8.32 -4.10
C ASP A 19 -10.35 8.30 -4.77
N GLN A 20 -10.55 9.09 -5.82
CA GLN A 20 -11.82 9.14 -6.57
C GLN A 20 -11.96 8.04 -7.63
N HIS A 21 -10.91 7.26 -7.90
CA HIS A 21 -10.94 6.25 -8.96
C HIS A 21 -11.87 5.08 -8.57
N PRO A 22 -12.82 4.65 -9.46
CA PRO A 22 -13.78 3.61 -9.14
C PRO A 22 -13.17 2.30 -8.64
N GLU A 23 -12.07 1.84 -9.26
CA GLU A 23 -11.39 0.60 -8.84
C GLU A 23 -10.76 0.74 -7.45
N VAL A 24 -10.28 1.92 -7.06
CA VAL A 24 -9.78 2.19 -5.70
C VAL A 24 -10.92 2.14 -4.69
N GLN A 25 -12.09 2.69 -5.04
CA GLN A 25 -13.26 2.63 -4.15
C GLN A 25 -13.74 1.19 -3.93
N ARG A 26 -13.52 0.27 -4.87
CA ARG A 26 -13.82 -1.16 -4.68
C ARG A 26 -12.98 -1.82 -3.59
N MET A 27 -11.82 -1.28 -3.22
CA MET A 27 -11.05 -1.78 -2.06
C MET A 27 -11.84 -1.75 -0.75
N ARG A 28 -12.95 -1.01 -0.69
CA ARG A 28 -13.87 -1.00 0.45
C ARG A 28 -14.72 -2.28 0.57
N GLU A 29 -14.80 -3.05 -0.50
CA GLU A 29 -15.53 -4.32 -0.54
C GLU A 29 -14.74 -5.49 0.07
N PHE A 30 -13.42 -5.32 0.22
CA PHE A 30 -12.51 -6.37 0.66
C PHE A 30 -12.01 -6.10 2.07
N ILE A 31 -12.10 -7.12 2.92
CA ILE A 31 -11.62 -7.05 4.30
C ILE A 31 -10.13 -7.43 4.33
N GLN A 32 -9.33 -6.59 4.94
CA GLN A 32 -7.90 -6.82 5.17
C GLN A 32 -7.68 -7.63 6.45
N HIS A 33 -8.12 -7.10 7.59
CA HIS A 33 -8.02 -7.75 8.90
C HIS A 33 -9.18 -7.31 9.80
N GLY A 34 -9.82 -8.26 10.48
CA GLY A 34 -10.95 -7.97 11.36
C GLY A 34 -12.07 -7.23 10.61
N ASP A 35 -12.39 -6.02 11.05
CA ASP A 35 -13.41 -5.15 10.42
C ASP A 35 -12.78 -4.07 9.51
N VAL A 36 -11.46 -4.10 9.30
CA VAL A 36 -10.74 -3.10 8.51
C VAL A 36 -10.72 -3.51 7.05
N THR A 37 -11.26 -2.65 6.17
CA THR A 37 -11.19 -2.86 4.73
C THR A 37 -9.78 -2.59 4.18
N THR A 38 -9.45 -3.17 3.02
CA THR A 38 -8.18 -2.89 2.31
C THR A 38 -8.00 -1.39 2.06
N TYR A 39 -9.07 -0.68 1.69
CA TYR A 39 -9.05 0.78 1.54
C TYR A 39 -8.66 1.48 2.85
N GLN A 40 -9.28 1.11 3.98
CA GLN A 40 -8.99 1.72 5.27
C GLN A 40 -7.55 1.42 5.72
N HIS A 41 -7.09 0.19 5.51
CA HIS A 41 -5.71 -0.21 5.78
C HIS A 41 -4.72 0.67 5.00
N CYS A 42 -4.88 0.79 3.68
CA CYS A 42 -4.02 1.64 2.86
C CYS A 42 -4.01 3.11 3.30
N LYS A 43 -5.18 3.66 3.68
CA LYS A 43 -5.25 5.03 4.24
C LYS A 43 -4.46 5.15 5.54
N ASN A 44 -4.49 4.15 6.40
CA ASN A 44 -3.72 4.13 7.65
C ASN A 44 -2.22 4.07 7.36
N VAL A 45 -1.78 3.21 6.44
CA VAL A 45 -0.36 3.11 6.05
C VAL A 45 0.14 4.42 5.45
N VAL A 46 -0.66 5.12 4.64
CA VAL A 46 -0.32 6.48 4.15
C VAL A 46 -0.06 7.43 5.32
N LEU A 47 -0.98 7.48 6.30
CA LEU A 47 -0.85 8.39 7.44
C LEU A 47 0.40 8.10 8.26
N VAL A 48 0.68 6.81 8.53
CA VAL A 48 1.87 6.37 9.29
C VAL A 48 3.14 6.71 8.52
N SER A 49 3.21 6.36 7.24
CA SER A 49 4.37 6.61 6.38
C SER A 49 4.70 8.11 6.28
N PHE A 50 3.68 8.93 6.06
CA PHE A 50 3.85 10.37 5.96
C PHE A 50 4.30 10.98 7.29
N TRP A 51 3.70 10.54 8.40
CA TRP A 51 4.09 10.96 9.74
C TRP A 51 5.55 10.57 10.05
N LEU A 52 5.98 9.34 9.73
CA LEU A 52 7.37 8.89 9.91
C LEU A 52 8.33 9.79 9.12
N ASN A 53 8.03 10.03 7.84
CA ASN A 53 8.88 10.89 7.00
C ASN A 53 9.05 12.28 7.60
N ARG A 54 7.98 12.91 8.04
CA ARG A 54 7.98 14.25 8.62
C ARG A 54 8.63 14.29 10.00
N ARG A 55 8.25 13.37 10.87
CA ARG A 55 8.72 13.34 12.28
C ARG A 55 10.21 13.09 12.41
N PHE A 56 10.77 12.26 11.53
CA PHE A 56 12.18 11.88 11.57
C PHE A 56 13.03 12.52 10.47
N HIS A 57 12.46 13.46 9.72
CA HIS A 57 13.14 14.19 8.63
C HIS A 57 13.84 13.25 7.64
N LEU A 58 13.16 12.17 7.23
CA LEU A 58 13.75 11.12 6.41
C LEU A 58 14.04 11.57 4.97
N GLY A 59 13.48 12.70 4.53
CA GLY A 59 13.73 13.29 3.22
C GLY A 59 13.19 12.46 2.05
N ALA A 60 12.14 11.67 2.28
CA ALA A 60 11.44 10.94 1.23
C ALA A 60 10.60 11.90 0.37
N ASP A 61 10.47 11.58 -0.92
CA ASP A 61 9.54 12.26 -1.81
C ASP A 61 8.10 12.00 -1.38
N GLU A 62 7.40 13.06 -0.98
CA GLU A 62 6.06 12.94 -0.39
C GLU A 62 5.02 12.40 -1.35
N THR A 63 5.13 12.73 -2.63
CA THR A 63 4.19 12.28 -3.64
C THR A 63 4.33 10.78 -3.86
N SER A 64 5.54 10.32 -4.18
CA SER A 64 5.78 8.88 -4.40
C SER A 64 5.51 8.06 -3.13
N LEU A 65 5.85 8.61 -1.94
CA LEU A 65 5.57 7.94 -0.67
C LEU A 65 4.06 7.76 -0.45
N ALA A 66 3.28 8.83 -0.61
CA ALA A 66 1.84 8.79 -0.40
C ALA A 66 1.13 7.90 -1.43
N VAL A 67 1.49 8.01 -2.72
CA VAL A 67 0.90 7.20 -3.79
C VAL A 67 1.28 5.73 -3.64
N GLY A 68 2.55 5.42 -3.42
CA GLY A 68 3.02 4.05 -3.21
C GLY A 68 2.37 3.41 -1.99
N ALA A 69 2.31 4.12 -0.87
CA ALA A 69 1.62 3.67 0.34
C ALA A 69 0.11 3.50 0.16
N PHE A 70 -0.52 4.31 -0.69
CA PHE A 70 -1.96 4.19 -0.94
C PHE A 70 -2.31 3.00 -1.86
N LEU A 71 -1.40 2.65 -2.76
CA LEU A 71 -1.62 1.61 -3.76
C LEU A 71 -0.89 0.29 -3.43
N HIS A 72 -0.18 0.18 -2.27
CA HIS A 72 0.63 -1.01 -1.97
C HIS A 72 -0.20 -2.30 -1.96
N ASP A 73 -1.44 -2.22 -1.49
CA ASP A 73 -2.42 -3.32 -1.42
C ASP A 73 -3.58 -3.14 -2.41
N PHE A 74 -3.33 -2.54 -3.57
CA PHE A 74 -4.33 -2.35 -4.61
C PHE A 74 -4.62 -3.66 -5.36
N TYR A 75 -4.89 -4.74 -4.61
CA TYR A 75 -5.46 -5.97 -5.15
C TYR A 75 -6.99 -5.94 -5.03
N LEU A 76 -7.69 -6.53 -6.01
CA LEU A 76 -9.15 -6.44 -6.18
C LEU A 76 -9.79 -7.83 -6.10
N TYR A 77 -9.47 -8.57 -5.03
CA TYR A 77 -10.04 -9.88 -4.74
C TYR A 77 -10.14 -10.14 -3.23
N ASP A 78 -11.11 -10.96 -2.85
CA ASP A 78 -11.27 -11.40 -1.47
C ASP A 78 -10.36 -12.59 -1.18
N TRP A 79 -9.21 -12.34 -0.58
CA TRP A 79 -8.25 -13.40 -0.27
C TRP A 79 -8.75 -14.39 0.78
N HIS A 80 -9.76 -14.02 1.60
CA HIS A 80 -10.38 -14.94 2.56
C HIS A 80 -11.23 -16.00 1.85
N LYS A 81 -11.76 -15.71 0.66
CA LYS A 81 -12.55 -16.65 -0.15
C LYS A 81 -11.71 -17.52 -1.07
N CYS A 82 -10.44 -17.22 -1.26
CA CYS A 82 -9.52 -18.02 -2.07
C CYS A 82 -9.08 -19.32 -1.38
N SER A 83 -9.74 -19.73 -0.31
CA SER A 83 -9.38 -20.87 0.56
C SER A 83 -9.91 -22.22 0.10
N SER A 84 -9.63 -22.64 -1.13
CA SER A 84 -9.82 -24.03 -1.53
C SER A 84 -8.65 -24.96 -1.14
N PHE A 85 -7.68 -24.50 -0.37
CA PHE A 85 -6.52 -25.25 0.07
C PHE A 85 -6.51 -25.50 1.57
N ARG A 86 -6.41 -26.77 1.98
CA ARG A 86 -6.30 -27.20 3.37
C ARG A 86 -4.99 -26.69 3.98
N GLY A 87 -5.08 -25.81 4.99
CA GLY A 87 -3.98 -25.34 5.82
C GLY A 87 -3.79 -23.82 5.80
N LEU A 88 -4.15 -23.14 6.89
CA LEU A 88 -4.01 -21.68 7.09
C LEU A 88 -2.61 -21.17 6.75
N ARG A 89 -1.55 -21.91 7.06
CA ARG A 89 -0.16 -21.51 6.80
C ARG A 89 0.13 -21.33 5.30
N ARG A 90 -0.42 -22.21 4.45
CA ARG A 90 -0.23 -22.17 3.00
C ARG A 90 -0.96 -20.99 2.35
N LEU A 91 -2.08 -20.59 2.94
CA LEU A 91 -2.86 -19.44 2.49
C LEU A 91 -2.12 -18.12 2.74
N PHE A 92 -1.55 -17.94 3.93
CA PHE A 92 -0.73 -16.79 4.26
C PHE A 92 0.53 -16.70 3.36
N GLU A 93 1.18 -17.82 3.12
CA GLU A 93 2.37 -17.88 2.27
C GLU A 93 2.03 -17.51 0.82
N MET A 94 0.96 -18.02 0.25
CA MET A 94 0.57 -17.74 -1.15
C MET A 94 0.06 -16.32 -1.33
N HIS A 95 -0.77 -15.81 -0.42
CA HIS A 95 -1.27 -14.44 -0.49
C HIS A 95 -0.15 -13.44 -0.25
N GLY A 96 0.65 -13.59 0.79
CA GLY A 96 1.79 -12.73 1.10
C GLY A 96 2.81 -12.62 -0.03
N PHE A 97 2.96 -13.68 -0.86
CA PHE A 97 3.87 -13.65 -2.01
C PHE A 97 3.24 -13.10 -3.29
N ALA A 98 1.93 -13.19 -3.46
CA ALA A 98 1.25 -12.89 -4.73
C ALA A 98 0.63 -11.48 -4.77
N HIS A 99 0.15 -10.96 -3.63
CA HIS A 99 -0.60 -9.71 -3.64
C HIS A 99 0.23 -8.47 -4.05
N PRO A 100 1.54 -8.33 -3.71
CA PRO A 100 2.31 -7.18 -4.18
C PRO A 100 2.39 -7.12 -5.71
N GLY A 101 2.55 -8.28 -6.36
CA GLY A 101 2.53 -8.38 -7.82
C GLY A 101 1.17 -7.98 -8.40
N SER A 102 0.08 -8.47 -7.83
CA SER A 102 -1.28 -8.13 -8.26
C SER A 102 -1.59 -6.64 -8.06
N ALA A 103 -1.17 -6.07 -6.93
CA ALA A 103 -1.32 -4.64 -6.65
C ALA A 103 -0.54 -3.78 -7.66
N CYS A 104 0.70 -4.18 -7.97
CA CYS A 104 1.53 -3.47 -8.95
C CYS A 104 0.89 -3.48 -10.35
N VAL A 105 0.44 -4.64 -10.82
CA VAL A 105 -0.24 -4.77 -12.13
C VAL A 105 -1.52 -3.91 -12.19
N ASN A 106 -2.33 -3.92 -11.14
CA ASN A 106 -3.53 -3.09 -11.09
C ASN A 106 -3.19 -1.60 -11.07
N ALA A 107 -2.16 -1.19 -10.30
CA ALA A 107 -1.71 0.19 -10.26
C ALA A 107 -1.19 0.67 -11.63
N GLU A 108 -0.41 -0.14 -12.35
CA GLU A 108 0.05 0.17 -13.70
C GLU A 108 -1.09 0.26 -14.72
N ARG A 109 -2.10 -0.60 -14.58
CA ARG A 109 -3.26 -0.59 -15.47
C ARG A 109 -4.13 0.65 -15.30
N CYS A 110 -4.30 1.13 -14.05
CA CYS A 110 -5.21 2.22 -13.72
C CYS A 110 -4.52 3.58 -13.70
N PHE A 111 -3.21 3.61 -13.45
CA PHE A 111 -2.46 4.84 -13.22
C PHE A 111 -1.08 4.80 -13.88
N ALA A 112 -0.58 5.96 -14.27
CA ALA A 112 0.79 6.11 -14.76
C ALA A 112 1.77 6.20 -13.57
N ILE A 113 1.97 5.07 -12.86
CA ILE A 113 2.89 5.02 -11.71
C ILE A 113 4.36 5.05 -12.14
N THR A 114 5.18 5.70 -11.34
CA THR A 114 6.63 5.79 -11.55
C THR A 114 7.35 4.50 -11.14
N ARG A 115 8.60 4.31 -11.59
CA ARG A 115 9.43 3.17 -11.13
C ARG A 115 9.64 3.15 -9.63
N LYS A 116 9.67 4.33 -8.98
CA LYS A 116 9.77 4.43 -7.53
C LYS A 116 8.51 3.89 -6.86
N GLU A 117 7.34 4.27 -7.33
CA GLU A 117 6.05 3.77 -6.83
C GLU A 117 5.89 2.26 -7.08
N GLN A 118 6.33 1.76 -8.25
CA GLN A 118 6.40 0.31 -8.52
C GLN A 118 7.28 -0.41 -7.49
N ASN A 119 8.46 0.14 -7.16
CA ASN A 119 9.33 -0.45 -6.13
C ASN A 119 8.66 -0.45 -4.76
N ILE A 120 8.00 0.65 -4.35
CA ILE A 120 7.25 0.71 -3.09
C ILE A 120 6.20 -0.39 -3.04
N ILE A 121 5.34 -0.47 -4.07
CA ILE A 121 4.25 -1.45 -4.14
C ILE A 121 4.78 -2.89 -4.15
N SER A 122 5.79 -3.18 -4.96
CA SER A 122 6.30 -4.55 -5.11
C SER A 122 7.11 -5.05 -3.91
N SER A 123 7.70 -4.16 -3.12
CA SER A 123 8.61 -4.53 -2.03
C SER A 123 8.03 -4.32 -0.62
N HIS A 124 6.77 -3.87 -0.46
CA HIS A 124 6.21 -3.55 0.86
C HIS A 124 6.23 -4.73 1.84
N MET A 125 6.14 -5.96 1.34
CA MET A 125 6.22 -7.19 2.13
C MET A 125 7.65 -7.68 2.44
N TRP A 126 8.68 -6.88 2.16
CA TRP A 126 10.04 -7.25 2.54
C TRP A 126 10.21 -7.25 4.08
N PRO A 127 10.89 -8.23 4.69
CA PRO A 127 11.70 -9.29 4.09
C PRO A 127 10.95 -10.59 3.74
N LEU A 128 9.65 -10.68 3.93
CA LEU A 128 8.87 -11.87 3.60
C LEU A 128 9.03 -12.23 2.10
N THR A 129 8.94 -11.23 1.23
CA THR A 129 9.21 -11.36 -0.21
C THR A 129 10.66 -10.98 -0.52
N PHE A 130 11.62 -11.82 -0.14
CA PHE A 130 13.06 -11.54 -0.23
C PHE A 130 13.57 -11.20 -1.64
N ARG A 131 12.82 -11.52 -2.70
CA ARG A 131 13.16 -11.22 -4.11
C ARG A 131 12.89 -9.77 -4.50
N HIS A 132 12.00 -9.10 -3.77
CA HIS A 132 11.61 -7.71 -4.03
C HIS A 132 12.15 -6.83 -2.90
N VAL A 133 13.39 -6.39 -3.07
CA VAL A 133 14.09 -5.57 -2.06
C VAL A 133 13.69 -4.11 -2.22
N PRO A 134 13.39 -3.37 -1.12
CA PRO A 134 13.18 -1.94 -1.17
C PRO A 134 14.49 -1.24 -1.59
N THR A 135 14.45 -0.49 -2.70
CA THR A 135 15.62 0.18 -3.28
C THR A 135 15.62 1.69 -3.06
N CYS A 136 14.58 2.22 -2.46
CA CYS A 136 14.46 3.63 -2.11
C CYS A 136 13.94 3.79 -0.67
N ARG A 137 14.18 4.97 -0.09
CA ARG A 137 13.77 5.26 1.30
C ARG A 137 12.26 5.19 1.49
N GLU A 138 11.49 5.58 0.49
CA GLU A 138 10.04 5.52 0.49
C GLU A 138 9.56 4.07 0.66
N ALA A 139 10.17 3.13 -0.06
CA ALA A 139 9.84 1.70 0.05
C ALA A 139 10.16 1.16 1.45
N VAL A 140 11.30 1.54 2.03
CA VAL A 140 11.65 1.16 3.42
C VAL A 140 10.64 1.73 4.41
N ILE A 141 10.23 2.99 4.24
CA ILE A 141 9.24 3.62 5.13
C ILE A 141 7.91 2.87 5.07
N VAL A 142 7.46 2.49 3.87
CA VAL A 142 6.18 1.75 3.71
C VAL A 142 6.29 0.36 4.32
N CYS A 143 7.39 -0.39 4.11
CA CYS A 143 7.62 -1.67 4.79
C CYS A 143 7.57 -1.59 6.33
N LEU A 144 7.91 -0.43 6.92
CA LEU A 144 7.87 -0.22 8.36
C LEU A 144 6.51 0.25 8.86
N ALA A 145 5.70 0.83 7.97
CA ALA A 145 4.42 1.43 8.29
C ALA A 145 3.25 0.44 8.12
N ASP A 146 3.43 -0.55 7.24
CA ASP A 146 2.54 -1.66 6.97
C ASP A 146 2.70 -2.77 8.02
#